data_9c2f5c3f8f4d7f4f69aca00b5a89f3c1
#
_entry.id   9c2f5c3f8f4d7f4f69aca00b5a89f3c1
#
_cell.length_a   1.000
_cell.length_b   1.000
_cell.length_c   1.000
_cell.angle_alpha   90.00
_cell.angle_beta   90.00
_cell.angle_gamma   90.00
#
_symmetry.space_group_name_H-M   'P 1'
#
loop_
_entity.id
_entity.type
_entity.pdbx_description
1 polymer ?
#
loop_
_entity_poly.entity_id
_entity_poly.type
_entity_poly.pdbx_seq_one_letter_code
_entity_poly.pdbx_strand_id
1 'polypeptide(L)'
;MQIQINTDRNIEGHERLAAWARGVVEQALNHVSDRITRVAVHLSDENGDRSGQHDKRCLMEARLEGHQPIAVTHQAATMDQAVNGAAEKLISMIESILGRLRDQRRRQAEPLPAEAAPPDDL
;
A
#
# COMPACT_ATOMS: atom_id res chain seq x y z
N MET A 1 1.77 -13.04 -0.49
CA MET A 1 1.84 -11.79 0.29
C MET A 1 1.86 -12.10 1.76
N GLN A 2 2.88 -11.65 2.46
CA GLN A 2 2.96 -11.78 3.92
C GLN A 2 2.52 -10.47 4.55
N ILE A 3 1.73 -10.54 5.60
CA ILE A 3 1.24 -9.34 6.29
C ILE A 3 1.69 -9.40 7.73
N GLN A 4 2.34 -8.34 8.18
CA GLN A 4 2.79 -8.20 9.55
C GLN A 4 2.15 -6.96 10.15
N ILE A 5 1.49 -7.12 11.30
CA ILE A 5 0.83 -6.01 11.98
C ILE A 5 1.55 -5.74 13.29
N ASN A 6 1.95 -4.49 13.49
CA ASN A 6 2.58 -4.04 14.72
C ASN A 6 1.71 -2.95 15.34
N THR A 7 1.46 -3.04 16.64
CA THR A 7 0.66 -2.05 17.36
C THR A 7 1.43 -1.54 18.56
N ASP A 8 1.16 -0.30 18.96
CA ASP A 8 1.71 0.26 20.17
C ASP A 8 1.11 -0.43 21.39
N ARG A 9 1.86 -0.46 22.48
CA ARG A 9 1.41 -1.11 23.71
C ARG A 9 0.20 -0.44 24.34
N ASN A 10 0.05 0.87 24.12
CA ASN A 10 -1.04 1.62 24.71
C ASN A 10 -2.36 1.50 23.97
N ILE A 11 -2.41 0.68 22.92
CA ILE A 11 -3.64 0.46 22.18
C ILE A 11 -4.38 -0.72 22.82
N GLU A 12 -5.54 -0.47 23.35
CA GLU A 12 -6.38 -1.52 23.91
C GLU A 12 -6.97 -2.38 22.81
N GLY A 13 -7.10 -3.67 23.07
CA GLY A 13 -7.65 -4.60 22.10
C GLY A 13 -6.78 -4.76 20.89
N HIS A 14 -5.47 -4.64 21.05
CA HIS A 14 -4.53 -4.66 19.93
C HIS A 14 -4.60 -5.95 19.12
N GLU A 15 -4.93 -7.07 19.74
CA GLU A 15 -5.03 -8.33 19.01
C GLU A 15 -6.21 -8.32 18.04
N ARG A 16 -7.35 -7.80 18.50
CA ARG A 16 -8.53 -7.65 17.67
C ARG A 16 -8.29 -6.67 16.55
N LEU A 17 -7.67 -5.57 16.91
CA LEU A 17 -7.34 -4.52 15.95
C LEU A 17 -6.39 -5.06 14.87
N ALA A 18 -5.39 -5.82 15.28
CA ALA A 18 -4.44 -6.40 14.35
C ALA A 18 -5.13 -7.37 13.39
N ALA A 19 -6.04 -8.21 13.91
CA ALA A 19 -6.77 -9.14 13.07
C ALA A 19 -7.66 -8.42 12.08
N TRP A 20 -8.34 -7.38 12.52
CA TRP A 20 -9.19 -6.58 11.66
C TRP A 20 -8.37 -5.87 10.57
N ALA A 21 -7.26 -5.26 10.96
CA ALA A 21 -6.41 -4.56 10.01
C ALA A 21 -5.83 -5.51 8.96
N ARG A 22 -5.47 -6.73 9.39
CA ARG A 22 -5.00 -7.76 8.45
C ARG A 22 -6.07 -8.04 7.40
N GLY A 23 -7.32 -8.18 7.83
CA GLY A 23 -8.42 -8.42 6.91
C GLY A 23 -8.62 -7.28 5.92
N VAL A 24 -8.49 -6.05 6.39
CA VAL A 24 -8.60 -4.88 5.52
C VAL A 24 -7.52 -4.91 4.45
N VAL A 25 -6.27 -5.18 4.85
CA VAL A 25 -5.15 -5.23 3.91
C VAL A 25 -5.34 -6.36 2.91
N GLU A 26 -5.75 -7.54 3.40
CA GLU A 26 -5.97 -8.69 2.51
C GLU A 26 -7.01 -8.38 1.45
N GLN A 27 -8.14 -7.81 1.85
CA GLN A 27 -9.18 -7.47 0.90
C GLN A 27 -8.75 -6.37 -0.06
N ALA A 28 -8.08 -5.36 0.47
CA ALA A 28 -7.68 -4.21 -0.33
C ALA A 28 -6.68 -4.59 -1.41
N LEU A 29 -5.77 -5.50 -1.09
CA LEU A 29 -4.66 -5.83 -1.98
C LEU A 29 -4.80 -7.19 -2.66
N ASN A 30 -5.95 -7.85 -2.48
CA ASN A 30 -6.14 -9.19 -3.01
C ASN A 30 -5.87 -9.30 -4.51
N HIS A 31 -6.34 -8.31 -5.27
CA HIS A 31 -6.22 -8.35 -6.73
C HIS A 31 -4.78 -8.15 -7.23
N VAL A 32 -3.87 -7.71 -6.37
CA VAL A 32 -2.46 -7.52 -6.72
C VAL A 32 -1.54 -8.32 -5.80
N SER A 33 -2.09 -9.25 -5.04
CA SER A 33 -1.33 -9.95 -4.01
C SER A 33 -0.17 -10.77 -4.56
N ASP A 34 -0.26 -11.24 -5.80
CA ASP A 34 0.82 -11.99 -6.41
C ASP A 34 2.03 -11.11 -6.75
N ARG A 35 1.86 -9.80 -6.75
CA ARG A 35 2.95 -8.86 -7.02
C ARG A 35 3.58 -8.33 -5.75
N ILE A 36 2.99 -8.62 -4.60
CA ILE A 36 3.45 -8.11 -3.32
C ILE A 36 4.07 -9.24 -2.53
N THR A 37 5.31 -9.04 -2.09
CA THR A 37 5.98 -10.05 -1.27
C THR A 37 5.64 -9.87 0.21
N ARG A 38 5.52 -8.63 0.67
CA ARG A 38 5.29 -8.36 2.08
C ARG A 38 4.62 -7.01 2.29
N VAL A 39 3.74 -6.95 3.30
CA VAL A 39 3.17 -5.69 3.78
C VAL A 39 3.37 -5.63 5.29
N ALA A 40 3.94 -4.54 5.77
CA ALA A 40 4.10 -4.30 7.20
C ALA A 40 3.21 -3.11 7.57
N VAL A 41 2.43 -3.29 8.63
CA VAL A 41 1.50 -2.27 9.09
C VAL A 41 1.88 -1.89 10.52
N HIS A 42 2.01 -0.60 10.78
CA HIS A 42 2.34 -0.07 12.10
C HIS A 42 1.22 0.84 12.55
N LEU A 43 0.58 0.48 13.66
CA LEU A 43 -0.54 1.22 14.21
C LEU A 43 -0.09 1.91 15.49
N SER A 44 -0.36 3.21 15.59
CA SER A 44 0.03 3.96 16.77
C SER A 44 -1.06 4.96 17.15
N ASP A 45 -1.08 5.28 18.45
CA ASP A 45 -1.97 6.27 19.01
C ASP A 45 -1.08 7.27 19.72
N GLU A 46 -0.86 8.39 19.08
CA GLU A 46 0.14 9.35 19.54
C GLU A 46 -0.26 10.06 20.82
N ASN A 47 -1.56 10.12 21.11
CA ASN A 47 -2.04 10.77 22.32
C ASN A 47 -2.44 9.78 23.41
N GLY A 48 -2.32 8.48 23.14
CA GLY A 48 -2.70 7.47 24.13
C GLY A 48 -4.16 7.56 24.49
N ASP A 49 -4.45 7.74 25.80
CA ASP A 49 -5.81 7.80 26.29
C ASP A 49 -6.49 9.13 26.03
N ARG A 50 -5.75 10.13 25.60
CA ARG A 50 -6.31 11.46 25.40
C ARG A 50 -7.05 11.50 24.09
N SER A 51 -8.23 12.10 24.11
CA SER A 51 -8.93 12.36 22.87
C SER A 51 -8.25 13.53 22.18
N GLY A 52 -7.77 13.31 20.98
CA GLY A 52 -7.18 14.36 20.17
C GLY A 52 -7.70 14.22 18.78
N GLN A 53 -7.47 15.23 17.97
CA GLN A 53 -7.86 15.18 16.58
C GLN A 53 -6.72 14.60 15.79
N HIS A 54 -7.01 13.53 15.02
CA HIS A 54 -6.03 12.93 14.12
C HIS A 54 -4.81 12.37 14.84
N ASP A 55 -5.03 11.81 16.03
CA ASP A 55 -3.97 11.22 16.82
C ASP A 55 -3.73 9.74 16.52
N LYS A 56 -4.61 9.11 15.79
CA LYS A 56 -4.44 7.72 15.36
C LYS A 56 -3.68 7.69 14.05
N ARG A 57 -2.68 6.84 13.99
CA ARG A 57 -1.78 6.81 12.84
C ARG A 57 -1.61 5.39 12.34
N CYS A 58 -1.61 5.24 11.03
CA CYS A 58 -1.32 3.97 10.38
C CYS A 58 -0.24 4.18 9.33
N LEU A 59 0.85 3.44 9.46
CA LEU A 59 1.91 3.40 8.47
C LEU A 59 1.86 2.04 7.81
N MET A 60 1.80 2.00 6.49
CA MET A 60 1.86 0.76 5.73
C MET A 60 3.03 0.80 4.80
N GLU A 61 3.83 -0.27 4.84
CA GLU A 61 4.97 -0.45 3.95
C GLU A 61 4.74 -1.71 3.13
N ALA A 62 4.94 -1.61 1.83
CA ALA A 62 4.76 -2.76 0.94
C ALA A 62 6.00 -2.96 0.12
N ARG A 63 6.36 -4.23 -0.09
CA ARG A 63 7.45 -4.62 -0.97
C ARG A 63 6.86 -5.28 -2.19
N LEU A 64 7.14 -4.68 -3.34
CA LEU A 64 6.75 -5.23 -4.63
C LEU A 64 7.94 -5.92 -5.23
N GLU A 65 7.68 -7.02 -5.90
CA GLU A 65 8.73 -7.76 -6.58
C GLU A 65 9.42 -6.86 -7.61
N GLY A 66 10.74 -6.73 -7.48
CA GLY A 66 11.52 -5.95 -8.41
C GLY A 66 11.41 -4.44 -8.26
N HIS A 67 10.87 -3.98 -7.14
CA HIS A 67 10.71 -2.55 -6.88
C HIS A 67 11.17 -2.22 -5.47
N GLN A 68 11.54 -0.98 -5.26
CA GLN A 68 11.90 -0.52 -3.92
C GLN A 68 10.66 -0.49 -3.02
N PRO A 69 10.84 -0.70 -1.71
CA PRO A 69 9.71 -0.64 -0.80
C PRO A 69 9.01 0.71 -0.88
N ILE A 70 7.69 0.68 -0.73
CA ILE A 70 6.89 1.90 -0.70
C ILE A 70 6.22 2.00 0.65
N ALA A 71 6.01 3.22 1.10
CA ALA A 71 5.41 3.48 2.40
C ALA A 71 4.39 4.58 2.29
N VAL A 72 3.28 4.42 3.00
CA VAL A 72 2.25 5.45 3.10
C VAL A 72 1.87 5.60 4.56
N THR A 73 1.41 6.79 4.92
CA THR A 73 0.97 7.09 6.28
C THR A 73 -0.36 7.84 6.22
N HIS A 74 -1.23 7.53 7.16
CA HIS A 74 -2.49 8.26 7.28
C HIS A 74 -2.81 8.44 8.76
N GLN A 75 -3.17 9.66 9.12
CA GLN A 75 -3.58 9.99 10.48
C GLN A 75 -5.05 10.36 10.46
N ALA A 76 -5.76 9.98 11.51
CA ALA A 76 -7.18 10.22 11.58
C ALA A 76 -7.66 10.23 13.03
N ALA A 77 -8.91 10.59 13.22
CA ALA A 77 -9.51 10.65 14.56
C ALA A 77 -9.77 9.26 15.14
N THR A 78 -9.99 8.27 14.28
CA THR A 78 -10.21 6.89 14.71
C THR A 78 -9.22 5.96 14.02
N MET A 79 -8.97 4.82 14.64
CA MET A 79 -8.08 3.84 14.06
C MET A 79 -8.66 3.25 12.77
N ASP A 80 -9.98 3.06 12.72
CA ASP A 80 -10.64 2.59 11.50
C ASP A 80 -10.33 3.51 10.33
N GLN A 81 -10.47 4.80 10.55
CA GLN A 81 -10.20 5.79 9.51
C GLN A 81 -8.72 5.81 9.13
N ALA A 82 -7.84 5.66 10.12
CA ALA A 82 -6.39 5.65 9.85
C ALA A 82 -6.01 4.47 8.97
N VAL A 83 -6.51 3.28 9.29
CA VAL A 83 -6.20 2.07 8.54
C VAL A 83 -6.81 2.14 7.13
N ASN A 84 -8.08 2.49 7.04
CA ASN A 84 -8.74 2.57 5.73
C ASN A 84 -8.10 3.62 4.83
N GLY A 85 -7.75 4.77 5.39
CA GLY A 85 -7.09 5.82 4.63
C GLY A 85 -5.72 5.40 4.12
N ALA A 86 -4.94 4.73 4.98
CA ALA A 86 -3.63 4.23 4.58
C ALA A 86 -3.76 3.17 3.49
N ALA A 87 -4.74 2.27 3.63
CA ALA A 87 -4.97 1.22 2.64
C ALA A 87 -5.31 1.82 1.27
N GLU A 88 -6.16 2.84 1.24
CA GLU A 88 -6.51 3.51 -0.01
C GLU A 88 -5.31 4.15 -0.67
N LYS A 89 -4.47 4.82 0.13
CA LYS A 89 -3.25 5.42 -0.39
C LYS A 89 -2.31 4.37 -0.96
N LEU A 90 -2.17 3.26 -0.24
CA LEU A 90 -1.28 2.19 -0.65
C LEU A 90 -1.74 1.55 -1.96
N ILE A 91 -3.04 1.27 -2.08
CA ILE A 91 -3.60 0.71 -3.30
C ILE A 91 -3.32 1.64 -4.49
N SER A 92 -3.59 2.93 -4.32
CA SER A 92 -3.38 3.90 -5.38
C SER A 92 -1.93 3.93 -5.83
N MET A 93 -0.99 3.90 -4.88
CA MET A 93 0.43 3.90 -5.23
C MET A 93 0.82 2.62 -5.94
N ILE A 94 0.36 1.48 -5.45
CA ILE A 94 0.71 0.19 -6.05
C ILE A 94 0.17 0.12 -7.46
N GLU A 95 -1.08 0.48 -7.66
CA GLU A 95 -1.69 0.42 -8.99
C GLU A 95 -0.99 1.35 -9.97
N SER A 96 -0.58 2.52 -9.49
CA SER A 96 0.16 3.46 -10.30
C SER A 96 1.52 2.87 -10.73
N ILE A 97 2.23 2.27 -9.76
CA ILE A 97 3.54 1.66 -10.03
C ILE A 97 3.40 0.49 -10.99
N LEU A 98 2.44 -0.40 -10.74
CA LEU A 98 2.24 -1.56 -11.61
C LEU A 98 1.81 -1.15 -13.00
N GLY A 99 1.01 -0.08 -13.11
CA GLY A 99 0.61 0.46 -14.39
C GLY A 99 1.82 0.95 -15.19
N ARG A 100 2.71 1.69 -14.53
CA ARG A 100 3.93 2.17 -15.19
C ARG A 100 4.84 1.04 -15.61
N LEU A 101 5.00 0.03 -14.76
CA LEU A 101 5.83 -1.12 -15.09
C LEU A 101 5.26 -1.90 -16.26
N ARG A 102 3.94 -2.05 -16.31
CA ARG A 102 3.28 -2.73 -17.41
C ARG A 102 3.50 -1.96 -18.72
N ASP A 103 3.38 -0.64 -18.66
CA ASP A 103 3.59 0.20 -19.84
C ASP A 103 5.03 0.11 -20.34
N GLN A 104 6.00 0.14 -19.44
CA GLN A 104 7.40 -0.01 -19.81
C GLN A 104 7.66 -1.36 -20.44
N ARG A 105 7.10 -2.42 -19.87
CA ARG A 105 7.27 -3.76 -20.39
C ARG A 105 6.66 -3.89 -21.79
N ARG A 106 5.51 -3.26 -21.97
CA ARG A 106 4.85 -3.26 -23.28
C ARG A 106 5.72 -2.56 -24.32
N ARG A 107 6.30 -1.42 -23.98
CA ARG A 107 7.17 -0.69 -24.89
C ARG A 107 8.39 -1.49 -25.27
N GLN A 108 8.96 -2.22 -24.33
CA GLN A 108 10.15 -3.02 -24.57
C GLN A 108 9.84 -4.27 -25.37
N ALA A 109 8.67 -4.84 -25.18
CA ALA A 109 8.29 -6.08 -25.83
C ALA A 109 7.82 -5.88 -27.26
N GLU A 110 7.24 -4.72 -27.55
CA GLU A 110 6.77 -4.46 -28.91
C GLU A 110 7.94 -4.20 -29.83
N PRO A 111 7.96 -4.89 -30.97
CA PRO A 111 8.93 -4.51 -31.98
C PRO A 111 8.61 -3.08 -32.37
N LEU A 112 9.60 -2.33 -32.70
CA LEU A 112 9.36 -0.98 -33.16
C LEU A 112 8.47 -1.04 -34.38
N PRO A 113 7.29 -0.51 -34.29
CA PRO A 113 6.41 -0.53 -35.45
C PRO A 113 7.05 0.28 -36.55
N ALA A 114 6.79 -0.12 -37.73
CA ALA A 114 7.25 0.62 -38.88
C ALA A 114 6.80 2.04 -38.80
N GLU A 115 5.65 2.21 -38.23
CA GLU A 115 5.10 3.54 -38.02
C GLU A 115 5.68 4.23 -36.82
N ALA A 116 6.22 3.47 -35.93
CA ALA A 116 6.92 4.06 -34.83
C ALA A 116 8.37 4.14 -35.19
N ALA A 117 8.75 3.28 -36.07
CA ALA A 117 9.97 3.51 -36.68
C ALA A 117 9.73 4.73 -37.48
N PRO A 118 10.26 5.64 -37.29
CA PRO A 118 9.95 6.80 -37.82
C PRO A 118 9.72 6.75 -39.16
N PRO A 119 9.20 7.01 -39.54
CA PRO A 119 8.96 6.85 -40.75
C PRO A 119 9.96 7.32 -41.56
N ASP A 120 9.89 7.04 -41.38
CA ASP A 120 10.51 7.23 -41.94
C ASP A 120 10.66 7.39 -42.79
N ASP A 121 10.24 7.01 -42.93
CA ASP A 121 10.23 6.97 -43.46
C ASP A 121 10.22 7.47 -43.98
N LEU A 122 9.96 7.58 -43.92
CA LEU A 122 9.90 7.84 -44.14
C LEU A 122 10.27 8.22 -44.25
#